data_798988be7fbbdd5bd06f755523f6c6dc
#
_entry.id   798988be7fbbdd5bd06f755523f6c6dc
#
_cell.length_a   1.000
_cell.length_b   1.000
_cell.length_c   1.000
_cell.angle_alpha   90.00
_cell.angle_beta   90.00
_cell.angle_gamma   90.00
#
_symmetry.space_group_name_H-M   'P 1'
#
loop_
_entity.id
_entity.type
_entity.pdbx_description
1 polymer ?
#
loop_
_entity_poly.entity_id
_entity_poly.type
_entity_poly.pdbx_seq_one_letter_code
_entity_poly.pdbx_strand_id
1 'polypeptide(L)'
;MSTSSIIDAAELNERKQAGTGPRVIDVRTPGEFETAHIPGAYNVPLDLLQEHRDEIAQHLDEDVVLVCRSGQRATTAGQTLRDAGLPNVSILDGGMTAWQDKGFGVRRGVQRWDLERQVRLVAGSIVLSSILGSLASPKLKWVAAGIGAGLTTAALTNTCAMGMMLAKLPYNRGASCDAQSVVEKLVGSKQTSSGALA
;
A
#
# COMPACT_ATOMS: atom_id res chain seq x y z
N MET A 1 -27.55 2.90 -10.30
CA MET A 1 -26.59 2.27 -9.37
C MET A 1 -25.73 1.34 -10.21
N SER A 2 -24.54 1.78 -10.63
CA SER A 2 -23.62 0.94 -11.41
C SER A 2 -23.03 -0.11 -10.48
N THR A 3 -23.39 -1.37 -10.71
CA THR A 3 -22.87 -2.53 -9.99
C THR A 3 -21.36 -2.62 -10.24
N SER A 4 -20.55 -2.62 -9.20
CA SER A 4 -19.11 -2.87 -9.32
C SER A 4 -18.92 -4.21 -10.01
N SER A 5 -18.26 -4.21 -11.16
CA SER A 5 -17.82 -5.46 -11.77
C SER A 5 -16.78 -6.10 -10.85
N ILE A 6 -16.99 -7.35 -10.50
CA ILE A 6 -16.08 -8.13 -9.66
C ILE A 6 -15.42 -9.15 -10.58
N ILE A 7 -14.10 -9.26 -10.50
CA ILE A 7 -13.31 -10.24 -11.24
C ILE A 7 -12.65 -11.22 -10.27
N ASP A 8 -12.72 -12.52 -10.58
CA ASP A 8 -12.02 -13.56 -9.83
C ASP A 8 -10.51 -13.54 -10.14
N ALA A 9 -9.70 -13.97 -9.18
CA ALA A 9 -8.25 -14.04 -9.33
C ALA A 9 -7.80 -15.02 -10.42
N ALA A 10 -8.54 -16.13 -10.67
CA ALA A 10 -8.23 -17.03 -11.76
C ALA A 10 -8.49 -16.38 -13.13
N GLU A 11 -9.63 -15.74 -13.30
CA GLU A 11 -9.98 -15.02 -14.52
C GLU A 11 -8.97 -13.91 -14.81
N LEU A 12 -8.59 -13.12 -13.80
CA LEU A 12 -7.58 -12.08 -13.98
C LEU A 12 -6.24 -12.68 -14.42
N ASN A 13 -5.82 -13.79 -13.80
CA ASN A 13 -4.57 -14.45 -14.15
C ASN A 13 -4.58 -14.99 -15.59
N GLU A 14 -5.68 -15.61 -16.03
CA GLU A 14 -5.85 -16.10 -17.41
C GLU A 14 -5.76 -14.94 -18.42
N ARG A 15 -6.48 -13.85 -18.20
CA ARG A 15 -6.43 -12.66 -19.07
C ARG A 15 -5.03 -12.05 -19.14
N LYS A 16 -4.31 -12.03 -18.02
CA LYS A 16 -2.91 -11.55 -17.97
C LYS A 16 -1.97 -12.45 -18.76
N GLN A 17 -2.11 -13.77 -18.65
CA GLN A 17 -1.30 -14.73 -19.41
C GLN A 17 -1.58 -14.66 -20.91
N ALA A 18 -2.81 -14.39 -21.30
CA ALA A 18 -3.21 -14.19 -22.70
C ALA A 18 -2.73 -12.86 -23.30
N GLY A 19 -2.13 -11.96 -22.49
CA GLY A 19 -1.71 -10.64 -22.95
C GLY A 19 -2.85 -9.63 -23.19
N THR A 20 -4.10 -10.01 -22.87
CA THR A 20 -5.30 -9.18 -23.00
C THR A 20 -5.81 -8.69 -21.64
N GLY A 21 -4.95 -8.76 -20.64
CA GLY A 21 -5.31 -8.40 -19.26
C GLY A 21 -5.57 -6.91 -19.08
N PRO A 22 -6.52 -6.56 -18.21
CA PRO A 22 -6.79 -5.18 -17.83
C PRO A 22 -5.61 -4.58 -17.10
N ARG A 23 -5.59 -3.25 -17.00
CA ARG A 23 -4.62 -2.55 -16.15
C ARG A 23 -4.88 -2.83 -14.68
N VAL A 24 -3.89 -3.33 -13.96
CA VAL A 24 -4.00 -3.64 -12.53
C VAL A 24 -3.47 -2.48 -11.71
N ILE A 25 -4.31 -1.91 -10.86
CA ILE A 25 -3.95 -0.82 -9.94
C ILE A 25 -4.09 -1.31 -8.50
N ASP A 26 -2.99 -1.31 -7.78
CA ASP A 26 -2.94 -1.70 -6.37
C ASP A 26 -3.09 -0.44 -5.50
N VAL A 27 -4.19 -0.36 -4.76
CA VAL A 27 -4.53 0.80 -3.91
C VAL A 27 -4.05 0.65 -2.47
N ARG A 28 -3.11 -0.26 -2.22
CA ARG A 28 -2.45 -0.43 -0.93
C ARG A 28 -1.33 0.58 -0.75
N THR A 29 -0.83 0.64 0.49
CA THR A 29 0.34 1.46 0.78
C THR A 29 1.58 1.01 -0.02
N PRO A 30 2.54 1.91 -0.29
CA PRO A 30 3.78 1.55 -0.99
C PRO A 30 4.54 0.41 -0.31
N GLY A 31 4.55 0.36 1.04
CA GLY A 31 5.19 -0.72 1.79
C GLY A 31 4.53 -2.08 1.59
N GLU A 32 3.19 -2.14 1.55
CA GLU A 32 2.45 -3.37 1.23
C GLU A 32 2.73 -3.82 -0.21
N PHE A 33 2.75 -2.88 -1.14
CA PHE A 33 3.04 -3.15 -2.55
C PHE A 33 4.46 -3.66 -2.77
N GLU A 34 5.45 -3.04 -2.14
CA GLU A 34 6.84 -3.49 -2.21
C GLU A 34 7.03 -4.88 -1.61
N THR A 35 6.26 -5.24 -0.57
CA THR A 35 6.36 -6.58 0.04
C THR A 35 5.95 -7.68 -0.93
N ALA A 36 4.82 -7.54 -1.58
CA ALA A 36 4.34 -8.46 -2.62
C ALA A 36 3.22 -7.80 -3.44
N HIS A 37 3.30 -7.84 -4.75
CA HIS A 37 2.26 -7.34 -5.66
C HIS A 37 2.11 -8.22 -6.90
N ILE A 38 1.00 -8.07 -7.60
CA ILE A 38 0.76 -8.74 -8.88
C ILE A 38 1.76 -8.19 -9.91
N PRO A 39 2.50 -9.04 -10.64
CA PRO A 39 3.44 -8.57 -11.66
C PRO A 39 2.77 -7.64 -12.67
N GLY A 40 3.38 -6.49 -12.93
CA GLY A 40 2.84 -5.47 -13.84
C GLY A 40 1.73 -4.59 -13.25
N ALA A 41 1.42 -4.72 -11.96
CA ALA A 41 0.52 -3.79 -11.28
C ALA A 41 1.20 -2.45 -11.00
N TYR A 42 0.40 -1.38 -11.02
CA TYR A 42 0.81 -0.03 -10.62
C TYR A 42 0.34 0.25 -9.20
N ASN A 43 1.18 0.86 -8.37
CA ASN A 43 0.78 1.27 -7.03
C ASN A 43 0.26 2.71 -7.04
N VAL A 44 -1.00 2.85 -6.67
CA VAL A 44 -1.69 4.15 -6.48
C VAL A 44 -2.42 4.08 -5.14
N PRO A 45 -1.79 4.47 -4.03
CA PRO A 45 -2.42 4.45 -2.71
C PRO A 45 -3.79 5.12 -2.71
N LEU A 46 -4.73 4.59 -1.91
CA LEU A 46 -6.13 5.04 -1.89
C LEU A 46 -6.28 6.54 -1.62
N ASP A 47 -5.51 7.08 -0.68
CA ASP A 47 -5.48 8.51 -0.33
C ASP A 47 -5.07 9.37 -1.54
N LEU A 48 -3.99 8.98 -2.23
CA LEU A 48 -3.54 9.64 -3.44
C LEU A 48 -4.57 9.54 -4.59
N LEU A 49 -5.18 8.37 -4.76
CA LEU A 49 -6.22 8.16 -5.76
C LEU A 49 -7.44 9.06 -5.51
N GLN A 50 -7.84 9.22 -4.24
CA GLN A 50 -8.97 10.09 -3.88
C GLN A 50 -8.65 11.57 -4.09
N GLU A 51 -7.42 12.00 -3.80
CA GLU A 51 -6.97 13.37 -3.98
C GLU A 51 -6.89 13.76 -5.46
N HIS A 52 -6.40 12.85 -6.33
CA HIS A 52 -6.17 13.09 -7.75
C HIS A 52 -7.12 12.33 -8.68
N ARG A 53 -8.33 11.97 -8.21
CA ARG A 53 -9.30 11.12 -8.90
C ARG A 53 -9.60 11.56 -10.33
N ASP A 54 -9.83 12.86 -10.54
CA ASP A 54 -10.24 13.41 -11.83
C ASP A 54 -9.09 13.34 -12.84
N GLU A 55 -7.87 13.63 -12.41
CA GLU A 55 -6.67 13.53 -13.22
C GLU A 55 -6.37 12.06 -13.59
N ILE A 56 -6.45 11.14 -12.62
CA ILE A 56 -6.24 9.71 -12.84
C ILE A 56 -7.29 9.15 -13.79
N ALA A 57 -8.57 9.51 -13.60
CA ALA A 57 -9.66 9.03 -14.44
C ALA A 57 -9.51 9.49 -15.90
N GLN A 58 -9.00 10.70 -16.16
CA GLN A 58 -8.77 11.22 -17.53
C GLN A 58 -7.67 10.44 -18.28
N HIS A 59 -6.74 9.79 -17.56
CA HIS A 59 -5.63 9.06 -18.16
C HIS A 59 -5.89 7.54 -18.27
N LEU A 60 -7.04 7.07 -17.78
CA LEU A 60 -7.45 5.66 -17.80
C LEU A 60 -8.61 5.48 -18.78
N ASP A 61 -8.30 5.08 -20.02
CA ASP A 61 -9.29 4.80 -21.08
C ASP A 61 -9.48 3.28 -21.37
N GLU A 62 -8.80 2.44 -20.59
CA GLU A 62 -8.83 0.98 -20.69
C GLU A 62 -9.53 0.34 -19.48
N ASP A 63 -9.79 -0.97 -19.57
CA ASP A 63 -10.32 -1.73 -18.44
C ASP A 63 -9.33 -1.72 -17.27
N VAL A 64 -9.83 -1.40 -16.09
CA VAL A 64 -9.03 -1.31 -14.87
C VAL A 64 -9.51 -2.32 -13.84
N VAL A 65 -8.57 -3.02 -13.20
CA VAL A 65 -8.83 -3.86 -12.03
C VAL A 65 -8.13 -3.27 -10.83
N LEU A 66 -8.93 -2.93 -9.83
CA LEU A 66 -8.44 -2.43 -8.55
C LEU A 66 -8.16 -3.58 -7.59
N VAL A 67 -7.00 -3.51 -6.93
CA VAL A 67 -6.53 -4.53 -6.00
C VAL A 67 -6.21 -3.89 -4.67
N CYS A 68 -6.64 -4.51 -3.58
CA CYS A 68 -6.14 -4.23 -2.25
C CYS A 68 -5.92 -5.54 -1.48
N ARG A 69 -5.81 -5.53 -0.17
CA ARG A 69 -5.58 -6.75 0.60
C ARG A 69 -6.76 -7.74 0.49
N SER A 70 -7.99 -7.27 0.74
CA SER A 70 -9.20 -8.11 0.86
C SER A 70 -10.41 -7.60 0.06
N GLY A 71 -10.26 -6.54 -0.74
CA GLY A 71 -11.35 -5.96 -1.55
C GLY A 71 -11.91 -4.63 -1.02
N GLN A 72 -11.92 -4.37 0.29
CA GLN A 72 -12.57 -3.17 0.87
C GLN A 72 -12.04 -1.83 0.33
N ARG A 73 -10.72 -1.59 0.39
CA ARG A 73 -10.11 -0.36 -0.14
C ARG A 73 -10.33 -0.23 -1.66
N ALA A 74 -10.28 -1.35 -2.38
CA ALA A 74 -10.55 -1.39 -3.81
C ALA A 74 -12.00 -1.01 -4.15
N THR A 75 -12.96 -1.40 -3.31
CA THR A 75 -14.38 -0.99 -3.47
C THR A 75 -14.53 0.52 -3.31
N THR A 76 -13.91 1.10 -2.29
CA THR A 76 -13.93 2.56 -2.07
C THR A 76 -13.27 3.29 -3.26
N ALA A 77 -12.10 2.84 -3.70
CA ALA A 77 -11.40 3.40 -4.85
C ALA A 77 -12.24 3.29 -6.15
N GLY A 78 -12.88 2.14 -6.36
CA GLY A 78 -13.75 1.92 -7.50
C GLY A 78 -14.96 2.85 -7.54
N GLN A 79 -15.55 3.15 -6.38
CA GLN A 79 -16.61 4.14 -6.30
C GLN A 79 -16.08 5.54 -6.64
N THR A 80 -14.94 5.93 -6.06
CA THR A 80 -14.29 7.22 -6.33
C THR A 80 -14.01 7.44 -7.82
N LEU A 81 -13.46 6.43 -8.52
CA LEU A 81 -13.17 6.53 -9.95
C LEU A 81 -14.43 6.55 -10.82
N ARG A 82 -15.47 5.80 -10.46
CA ARG A 82 -16.76 5.86 -11.17
C ARG A 82 -17.42 7.22 -11.03
N ASP A 83 -17.39 7.80 -9.83
CA ASP A 83 -17.91 9.15 -9.58
C ASP A 83 -17.12 10.22 -10.36
N ALA A 84 -15.84 9.95 -10.68
CA ALA A 84 -15.01 10.77 -11.56
C ALA A 84 -15.19 10.45 -13.06
N GLY A 85 -16.15 9.57 -13.44
CA GLY A 85 -16.53 9.32 -14.83
C GLY A 85 -15.81 8.12 -15.48
N LEU A 86 -15.10 7.27 -14.73
CA LEU A 86 -14.48 6.05 -15.25
C LEU A 86 -15.41 4.84 -15.05
N PRO A 87 -16.15 4.35 -16.08
CA PRO A 87 -17.14 3.29 -15.91
C PRO A 87 -16.51 1.89 -15.85
N ASN A 88 -15.37 1.66 -16.52
CA ASN A 88 -14.76 0.35 -16.73
C ASN A 88 -13.83 -0.05 -15.57
N VAL A 89 -14.37 -0.05 -14.34
CA VAL A 89 -13.61 -0.39 -13.14
C VAL A 89 -14.14 -1.67 -12.51
N SER A 90 -13.29 -2.67 -12.44
CA SER A 90 -13.54 -3.95 -11.75
C SER A 90 -12.73 -4.03 -10.45
N ILE A 91 -13.16 -4.91 -9.56
CA ILE A 91 -12.50 -5.13 -8.26
C ILE A 91 -12.09 -6.59 -8.20
N LEU A 92 -10.83 -6.86 -7.82
CA LEU A 92 -10.37 -8.21 -7.58
C LEU A 92 -11.01 -8.78 -6.32
N ASP A 93 -11.80 -9.85 -6.49
CA ASP A 93 -12.45 -10.53 -5.38
C ASP A 93 -11.41 -11.13 -4.41
N GLY A 94 -11.61 -10.90 -3.11
CA GLY A 94 -10.66 -11.29 -2.07
C GLY A 94 -9.28 -10.64 -2.16
N GLY A 95 -9.02 -9.80 -3.16
CA GLY A 95 -7.80 -9.02 -3.34
C GLY A 95 -6.52 -9.86 -3.39
N MET A 96 -5.43 -9.30 -2.86
CA MET A 96 -4.13 -9.98 -2.81
C MET A 96 -4.16 -11.28 -2.00
N THR A 97 -5.05 -11.40 -1.01
CA THR A 97 -5.20 -12.63 -0.23
C THR A 97 -5.65 -13.76 -1.14
N ALA A 98 -6.74 -13.60 -1.88
CA ALA A 98 -7.23 -14.62 -2.81
C ALA A 98 -6.24 -14.93 -3.94
N TRP A 99 -5.51 -13.91 -4.44
CA TRP A 99 -4.46 -14.11 -5.43
C TRP A 99 -3.34 -15.02 -4.93
N GLN A 100 -2.87 -14.78 -3.69
CA GLN A 100 -1.80 -15.57 -3.08
C GLN A 100 -2.27 -16.97 -2.66
N ASP A 101 -3.50 -17.12 -2.16
CA ASP A 101 -4.07 -18.41 -1.77
C ASP A 101 -4.21 -19.36 -2.97
N LYS A 102 -4.46 -18.81 -4.17
CA LYS A 102 -4.44 -19.58 -5.43
C LYS A 102 -3.04 -19.88 -5.94
N GLY A 103 -1.99 -19.44 -5.26
CA GLY A 103 -0.59 -19.71 -5.62
C GLY A 103 -0.11 -18.98 -6.87
N PHE A 104 -0.80 -17.93 -7.31
CA PHE A 104 -0.38 -17.16 -8.48
C PHE A 104 0.89 -16.35 -8.23
N GLY A 105 1.67 -16.14 -9.28
CA GLY A 105 2.94 -15.42 -9.20
C GLY A 105 2.78 -14.02 -8.61
N VAL A 106 3.66 -13.68 -7.67
CA VAL A 106 3.79 -12.35 -7.10
C VAL A 106 5.22 -11.84 -7.28
N ARG A 107 5.35 -10.56 -7.60
CA ARG A 107 6.63 -9.88 -7.54
C ARG A 107 6.86 -9.44 -6.10
N ARG A 108 7.98 -9.83 -5.53
CA ARG A 108 8.39 -9.45 -4.18
C ARG A 108 9.59 -8.50 -4.28
N GLY A 109 9.48 -7.38 -3.58
CA GLY A 109 10.58 -6.45 -3.40
C GLY A 109 11.28 -6.67 -2.05
N VAL A 110 11.94 -5.62 -1.56
CA VAL A 110 12.59 -5.64 -0.24
C VAL A 110 11.52 -5.69 0.84
N GLN A 111 11.48 -6.78 1.59
CA GLN A 111 10.61 -6.87 2.77
C GLN A 111 11.11 -5.89 3.83
N ARG A 112 10.38 -4.84 4.04
CA ARG A 112 10.61 -3.90 5.15
C ARG A 112 9.77 -4.31 6.34
N TRP A 113 10.34 -4.16 7.51
CA TRP A 113 9.58 -4.41 8.73
C TRP A 113 8.49 -3.36 8.88
N ASP A 114 7.28 -3.78 9.24
CA ASP A 114 6.18 -2.88 9.56
C ASP A 114 6.63 -1.86 10.61
N LEU A 115 6.22 -0.62 10.43
CA LEU A 115 6.57 0.49 11.33
C LEU A 115 6.22 0.15 12.79
N GLU A 116 5.08 -0.50 12.99
CA GLU A 116 4.64 -0.96 14.30
C GLU A 116 5.63 -1.94 14.94
N ARG A 117 6.16 -2.89 14.16
CA ARG A 117 7.19 -3.83 14.63
C ARG A 117 8.48 -3.12 15.01
N GLN A 118 8.87 -2.10 14.22
CA GLN A 118 10.05 -1.28 14.52
C GLN A 118 9.85 -0.48 15.82
N VAL A 119 8.68 0.15 16.00
CA VAL A 119 8.34 0.88 17.22
C VAL A 119 8.39 -0.04 18.44
N ARG A 120 7.80 -1.23 18.36
CA ARG A 120 7.83 -2.21 19.46
C ARG A 120 9.25 -2.65 19.80
N LEU A 121 10.09 -2.89 18.79
CA LEU A 121 11.49 -3.26 19.00
C LEU A 121 12.26 -2.14 19.69
N VAL A 122 12.18 -0.92 19.16
CA VAL A 122 12.93 0.24 19.71
C VAL A 122 12.46 0.55 21.12
N ALA A 123 11.16 0.69 21.34
CA ALA A 123 10.60 0.99 22.65
C ALA A 123 10.93 -0.11 23.67
N GLY A 124 10.73 -1.37 23.29
CA GLY A 124 11.04 -2.53 24.14
C GLY A 124 12.52 -2.61 24.49
N SER A 125 13.42 -2.35 23.54
CA SER A 125 14.86 -2.35 23.78
C SER A 125 15.29 -1.23 24.75
N ILE A 126 14.73 -0.03 24.62
CA ILE A 126 15.02 1.07 25.52
C ILE A 126 14.53 0.76 26.94
N VAL A 127 13.30 0.25 27.07
CA VAL A 127 12.74 -0.13 28.38
C VAL A 127 13.60 -1.21 29.03
N LEU A 128 13.92 -2.30 28.30
CA LEU A 128 14.74 -3.39 28.83
C LEU A 128 16.12 -2.90 29.28
N SER A 129 16.81 -2.15 28.42
CA SER A 129 18.14 -1.61 28.73
C SER A 129 18.09 -0.64 29.92
N SER A 130 17.04 0.17 30.02
CA SER A 130 16.87 1.12 31.15
C SER A 130 16.64 0.39 32.48
N ILE A 131 15.86 -0.68 32.48
CA ILE A 131 15.60 -1.48 33.69
C ILE A 131 16.87 -2.23 34.10
N LEU A 132 17.56 -2.92 33.17
CA LEU A 132 18.81 -3.59 33.46
C LEU A 132 19.89 -2.62 33.94
N GLY A 133 20.02 -1.48 33.28
CA GLY A 133 20.97 -0.42 33.70
C GLY A 133 20.63 0.25 35.04
N SER A 134 19.38 0.18 35.51
CA SER A 134 18.95 0.70 36.77
C SER A 134 19.57 -0.06 37.97
N LEU A 135 20.07 -1.26 37.74
CA LEU A 135 20.85 -2.01 38.77
C LEU A 135 22.16 -1.30 39.08
N ALA A 136 22.80 -0.63 38.11
CA ALA A 136 24.02 0.15 38.29
C ALA A 136 23.71 1.63 38.59
N SER A 137 22.65 2.20 38.00
CA SER A 137 22.26 3.59 38.20
C SER A 137 20.73 3.72 38.38
N PRO A 138 20.25 3.95 39.64
CA PRO A 138 18.81 3.97 39.93
C PRO A 138 17.99 5.03 39.16
N LYS A 139 18.66 6.02 38.58
CA LYS A 139 18.00 7.09 37.78
C LYS A 139 17.48 6.56 36.43
N LEU A 140 18.03 5.50 35.88
CA LEU A 140 17.64 4.93 34.57
C LEU A 140 16.21 4.36 34.55
N LYS A 141 15.65 3.98 35.70
CA LYS A 141 14.23 3.58 35.78
C LYS A 141 13.24 4.64 35.27
N TRP A 142 13.61 5.93 35.43
CA TRP A 142 12.75 7.02 34.96
C TRP A 142 12.66 7.11 33.41
N VAL A 143 13.69 6.64 32.70
CA VAL A 143 13.66 6.54 31.25
C VAL A 143 12.61 5.49 30.83
N ALA A 144 12.61 4.31 31.47
CA ALA A 144 11.59 3.30 31.23
C ALA A 144 10.17 3.81 31.54
N ALA A 145 10.00 4.55 32.65
CA ALA A 145 8.73 5.16 33.03
C ALA A 145 8.26 6.18 31.96
N GLY A 146 9.17 7.02 31.46
CA GLY A 146 8.87 7.99 30.40
C GLY A 146 8.42 7.33 29.08
N ILE A 147 9.10 6.26 28.66
CA ILE A 147 8.70 5.50 27.48
C ILE A 147 7.32 4.84 27.68
N GLY A 148 7.08 4.25 28.86
CA GLY A 148 5.79 3.66 29.19
C GLY A 148 4.65 4.69 29.15
N ALA A 149 4.84 5.86 29.78
CA ALA A 149 3.87 6.95 29.75
C ALA A 149 3.61 7.44 28.31
N GLY A 150 4.66 7.59 27.51
CA GLY A 150 4.55 7.98 26.10
C GLY A 150 3.75 6.97 25.27
N LEU A 151 3.97 5.67 25.46
CA LEU A 151 3.22 4.61 24.76
C LEU A 151 1.75 4.59 25.21
N THR A 152 1.47 4.80 26.50
CA THR A 152 0.10 4.90 27.01
C THR A 152 -0.63 6.10 26.41
N THR A 153 0.02 7.26 26.38
CA THR A 153 -0.53 8.47 25.75
C THR A 153 -0.78 8.24 24.25
N ALA A 154 0.17 7.62 23.55
CA ALA A 154 0.03 7.30 22.14
C ALA A 154 -1.18 6.39 21.86
N ALA A 155 -1.44 5.41 22.73
CA ALA A 155 -2.60 4.53 22.61
C ALA A 155 -3.93 5.26 22.82
N LEU A 156 -3.98 6.20 23.80
CA LEU A 156 -5.19 6.97 24.09
C LEU A 156 -5.50 8.04 23.04
N THR A 157 -4.47 8.65 22.45
CA THR A 157 -4.62 9.76 21.49
C THR A 157 -4.53 9.32 20.02
N ASN A 158 -4.25 8.03 19.78
CA ASN A 158 -3.94 7.50 18.46
C ASN A 158 -2.80 8.25 17.75
N THR A 159 -1.88 8.85 18.50
CA THR A 159 -0.76 9.64 17.99
C THR A 159 0.56 9.11 18.57
N CYS A 160 1.38 8.49 17.72
CA CYS A 160 2.66 7.91 18.12
C CYS A 160 3.83 8.77 17.65
N ALA A 161 4.41 9.58 18.57
CA ALA A 161 5.57 10.42 18.24
C ALA A 161 6.77 9.59 17.75
N MET A 162 7.03 8.43 18.36
CA MET A 162 8.08 7.51 17.92
C MET A 162 7.83 6.97 16.51
N GLY A 163 6.57 6.62 16.18
CA GLY A 163 6.18 6.19 14.84
C GLY A 163 6.41 7.29 13.81
N MET A 164 6.05 8.53 14.13
CA MET A 164 6.30 9.69 13.26
C MET A 164 7.80 9.95 13.03
N MET A 165 8.64 9.79 14.05
CA MET A 165 10.09 9.90 13.91
C MET A 165 10.68 8.79 13.04
N LEU A 166 10.27 7.54 13.28
CA LEU A 166 10.72 6.38 12.49
C LEU A 166 10.25 6.47 11.04
N ALA A 167 9.05 6.98 10.78
CA ALA A 167 8.55 7.19 9.43
C ALA A 167 9.41 8.15 8.60
N LYS A 168 10.10 9.11 9.25
CA LYS A 168 11.02 10.05 8.59
C LYS A 168 12.36 9.43 8.17
N LEU A 169 12.71 8.26 8.69
CA LEU A 169 13.97 7.61 8.33
C LEU A 169 13.94 7.17 6.86
N PRO A 170 15.09 7.25 6.14
CA PRO A 170 15.17 6.84 4.74
C PRO A 170 14.78 5.37 4.52
N TYR A 171 14.96 4.52 5.52
CA TYR A 171 14.50 3.12 5.49
C TYR A 171 12.97 3.00 5.37
N ASN A 172 12.22 3.92 6.00
CA ASN A 172 10.76 3.90 6.05
C ASN A 172 10.11 4.82 5.00
N ARG A 173 10.90 5.69 4.38
CA ARG A 173 10.45 6.42 3.18
C ARG A 173 10.37 5.40 2.06
N GLY A 174 9.16 4.86 1.80
CA GLY A 174 8.88 4.17 0.54
C GLY A 174 9.26 5.07 -0.64
N ALA A 175 9.43 4.48 -1.82
CA ALA A 175 9.50 5.30 -3.03
C ALA A 175 8.31 6.25 -2.97
N SER A 176 8.59 7.56 -2.92
CA SER A 176 7.55 8.58 -2.86
C SER A 176 6.67 8.38 -4.09
N CYS A 177 5.46 7.82 -3.89
CA CYS A 177 4.44 7.89 -4.91
C CYS A 177 3.99 9.36 -4.95
N ASP A 178 4.76 10.18 -5.66
CA ASP A 178 4.34 11.51 -6.03
C ASP A 178 3.28 11.35 -7.11
N ALA A 179 2.17 12.09 -7.00
CA ALA A 179 1.07 12.03 -7.95
C ALA A 179 1.57 12.17 -9.39
N GLN A 180 2.51 13.09 -9.62
CA GLN A 180 3.13 13.29 -10.93
C GLN A 180 3.86 12.04 -11.42
N SER A 181 4.62 11.35 -10.56
CA SER A 181 5.32 10.12 -10.92
C SER A 181 4.38 8.94 -11.20
N VAL A 182 3.20 8.93 -10.57
CA VAL A 182 2.16 7.91 -10.79
C VAL A 182 1.46 8.18 -12.13
N VAL A 183 1.05 9.41 -12.37
CA VAL A 183 0.44 9.83 -13.64
C VAL A 183 1.43 9.62 -14.78
N GLU A 184 2.69 9.99 -14.62
CA GLU A 184 3.75 9.80 -15.64
C GLU A 184 3.98 8.32 -15.97
N LYS A 185 3.95 7.43 -14.98
CA LYS A 185 4.00 5.98 -15.19
C LYS A 185 2.73 5.43 -15.87
N LEU A 186 1.58 5.97 -15.55
CA LEU A 186 0.31 5.60 -16.20
C LEU A 186 0.28 6.07 -17.67
N VAL A 187 0.79 7.26 -17.95
CA VAL A 187 0.88 7.83 -19.31
C VAL A 187 2.01 7.20 -20.13
N GLY A 188 3.18 7.02 -19.53
CA GLY A 188 4.37 6.49 -20.22
C GLY A 188 4.22 5.05 -20.70
N SER A 189 3.36 4.26 -20.07
CA SER A 189 3.04 2.90 -20.53
C SER A 189 2.23 2.86 -21.82
N LYS A 190 1.54 3.95 -22.19
CA LYS A 190 0.84 4.07 -23.49
C LYS A 190 1.82 4.10 -24.68
N GLN A 191 2.98 4.70 -24.52
CA GLN A 191 3.93 4.85 -25.63
C GLN A 191 4.65 3.54 -25.97
N THR A 192 4.80 2.62 -25.02
CA THR A 192 5.46 1.33 -25.28
C THR A 192 4.53 0.30 -25.96
N SER A 193 3.24 0.38 -25.79
CA SER A 193 2.28 -0.54 -26.44
C SER A 193 1.96 -0.15 -27.88
N SER A 194 2.09 1.12 -28.26
CA SER A 194 1.83 1.61 -29.61
C SER A 194 3.04 1.42 -30.57
N GLY A 195 4.23 1.18 -30.04
CA GLY A 195 5.45 1.00 -30.84
C GLY A 195 5.76 -0.44 -31.26
N ALA A 196 4.96 -1.43 -30.85
CA ALA A 196 5.18 -2.86 -31.15
C ALA A 196 4.35 -3.39 -32.34
N LEU A 197 3.64 -2.53 -33.05
CA LEU A 197 2.80 -2.85 -34.22
C LEU A 197 3.17 -2.03 -35.47
N ALA A 198 4.45 -1.68 -35.62
CA ALA A 198 4.95 -1.09 -36.87
C ALA A 198 6.06 -1.94 -37.46
#